data_5b97535fdb1b775db26f5c7a0fd2c355
#
_entry.id   5b97535fdb1b775db26f5c7a0fd2c355
#
_cell.length_a   1.000
_cell.length_b   1.000
_cell.length_c   1.000
_cell.angle_alpha   90.00
_cell.angle_beta   90.00
_cell.angle_gamma   90.00
#
_symmetry.space_group_name_H-M   'P 1'
#
loop_
_entity.id
_entity.type
_entity.pdbx_description
1 polymer ?
#
loop_
_entity_poly.entity_id
_entity_poly.type
_entity_poly.pdbx_seq_one_letter_code
_entity_poly.pdbx_strand_id
1 'polypeptide(L)'
;AENSAKKENNEANLKSDILELSRNVSSLNNSVSKTIQDSNNTMISSISKSQSLIAEISKEMSKFSETGKHVGSIANELKTLQTVLSMPKQRGVFGEYYLETVLSNTFTPGQYQLQYKFSDGQIVDAVVFLDKGRILPIDSKFTLENYNRMIESGTKEEKEKLHKLTIDDLKKRINETAKYIKPSENTMNFAFMFIP
;
A
#
# COMPACT_ATOMS: atom_id res chain seq x y z
N ALA A 1 43.40 47.92 -82.82
CA ALA A 1 42.41 48.57 -81.93
C ALA A 1 41.34 47.58 -81.40
N GLU A 2 40.85 46.64 -82.17
CA GLU A 2 39.79 45.70 -81.81
C GLU A 2 40.19 44.65 -80.75
N ASN A 3 41.45 44.19 -80.77
CA ASN A 3 41.97 43.23 -79.79
C ASN A 3 42.24 43.82 -78.41
N SER A 4 42.48 45.13 -78.29
CA SER A 4 42.71 45.85 -77.06
C SER A 4 41.38 46.06 -76.29
N ALA A 5 40.30 46.40 -76.97
CA ALA A 5 38.98 46.64 -76.45
C ALA A 5 38.36 45.32 -75.90
N LYS A 6 38.60 44.19 -76.61
CA LYS A 6 38.15 42.84 -76.13
C LYS A 6 38.91 42.41 -74.87
N LYS A 7 40.16 42.75 -74.69
CA LYS A 7 40.94 42.40 -73.51
C LYS A 7 40.53 43.20 -72.30
N GLU A 8 40.28 44.51 -72.43
CA GLU A 8 39.72 45.37 -71.38
C GLU A 8 38.31 44.96 -70.90
N ASN A 9 37.48 44.54 -71.88
CA ASN A 9 36.13 44.09 -71.51
C ASN A 9 36.16 42.75 -70.73
N ASN A 10 37.07 41.81 -71.13
CA ASN A 10 37.25 40.56 -70.37
C ASN A 10 37.91 40.77 -69.01
N GLU A 11 38.81 41.73 -68.81
CA GLU A 11 39.39 42.07 -67.54
C GLU A 11 38.29 42.74 -66.58
N ALA A 12 37.44 43.57 -67.17
CA ALA A 12 36.35 44.21 -66.39
C ALA A 12 35.28 43.16 -65.94
N ASN A 13 34.94 42.19 -66.81
CA ASN A 13 34.02 41.14 -66.48
C ASN A 13 34.63 40.19 -65.41
N LEU A 14 35.92 39.79 -65.57
CA LEU A 14 36.63 38.97 -64.59
C LEU A 14 36.66 39.67 -63.20
N LYS A 15 36.90 40.97 -63.17
CA LYS A 15 36.94 41.76 -61.95
C LYS A 15 35.56 41.80 -61.30
N SER A 16 34.47 41.94 -62.07
CA SER A 16 33.08 41.87 -61.61
C SER A 16 32.75 40.50 -60.99
N ASP A 17 33.11 39.42 -61.68
CA ASP A 17 32.90 38.05 -61.23
C ASP A 17 33.64 37.72 -59.91
N ILE A 18 34.92 38.22 -59.81
CA ILE A 18 35.70 38.09 -58.57
C ILE A 18 35.01 38.87 -57.37
N LEU A 19 34.50 40.06 -57.64
CA LEU A 19 33.79 40.83 -56.62
C LEU A 19 32.49 40.16 -56.17
N GLU A 20 31.74 39.59 -57.11
CA GLU A 20 30.53 38.83 -56.84
C GLU A 20 30.84 37.54 -56.04
N LEU A 21 31.86 36.78 -56.44
CA LEU A 21 32.33 35.63 -55.71
C LEU A 21 32.78 35.98 -54.31
N SER A 22 33.52 37.08 -54.14
CA SER A 22 33.93 37.57 -52.79
C SER A 22 32.72 37.89 -51.90
N ARG A 23 31.68 38.51 -52.46
CA ARG A 23 30.42 38.79 -51.71
C ARG A 23 29.70 37.51 -51.32
N ASN A 24 29.63 36.56 -52.25
CA ASN A 24 28.98 35.25 -52.02
C ASN A 24 29.70 34.44 -50.93
N VAL A 25 31.07 34.42 -50.97
CA VAL A 25 31.89 33.80 -49.94
C VAL A 25 31.68 34.46 -48.56
N SER A 26 31.63 35.79 -48.51
CA SER A 26 31.38 36.53 -47.27
C SER A 26 30.00 36.25 -46.70
N SER A 27 28.97 36.19 -47.56
CA SER A 27 27.59 35.84 -47.18
C SER A 27 27.49 34.43 -46.66
N LEU A 28 28.15 33.47 -47.36
CA LEU A 28 28.22 32.08 -46.93
C LEU A 28 28.90 31.93 -45.56
N ASN A 29 30.03 32.61 -45.36
CA ASN A 29 30.74 32.59 -44.09
C ASN A 29 29.91 33.13 -42.94
N ASN A 30 29.16 34.23 -43.14
CA ASN A 30 28.24 34.77 -42.16
C ASN A 30 27.09 33.80 -41.86
N SER A 31 26.52 33.15 -42.87
CA SER A 31 25.47 32.16 -42.72
C SER A 31 25.94 30.92 -41.93
N VAL A 32 27.15 30.43 -42.26
CA VAL A 32 27.78 29.29 -41.56
C VAL A 32 28.02 29.64 -40.08
N SER A 33 28.61 30.83 -39.83
CA SER A 33 28.86 31.32 -38.47
C SER A 33 27.59 31.40 -37.66
N LYS A 34 26.51 31.95 -38.23
CA LYS A 34 25.20 32.05 -37.57
C LYS A 34 24.63 30.65 -37.30
N THR A 35 24.69 29.73 -38.26
CA THR A 35 24.20 28.35 -38.08
C THR A 35 24.92 27.62 -36.96
N ILE A 36 26.25 27.78 -36.88
CA ILE A 36 27.09 27.20 -35.82
C ILE A 36 26.65 27.77 -34.45
N GLN A 37 26.43 29.10 -34.36
CA GLN A 37 26.02 29.75 -33.14
C GLN A 37 24.63 29.29 -32.68
N ASP A 38 23.66 29.21 -33.57
CA ASP A 38 22.30 28.71 -33.30
C ASP A 38 22.34 27.24 -32.90
N SER A 39 23.15 26.41 -33.54
CA SER A 39 23.34 25.00 -33.17
C SER A 39 23.94 24.84 -31.78
N ASN A 40 24.97 25.62 -31.44
CA ASN A 40 25.57 25.63 -30.12
C ASN A 40 24.56 26.05 -29.03
N ASN A 41 23.78 27.11 -29.26
CA ASN A 41 22.76 27.54 -28.33
C ASN A 41 21.69 26.46 -28.11
N THR A 42 21.25 25.79 -29.17
CA THR A 42 20.31 24.67 -29.11
C THR A 42 20.90 23.51 -28.31
N MET A 43 22.16 23.17 -28.55
CA MET A 43 22.86 22.10 -27.83
C MET A 43 22.99 22.40 -26.34
N ILE A 44 23.37 23.64 -25.94
CA ILE A 44 23.45 24.07 -24.56
C ILE A 44 22.09 23.97 -23.88
N SER A 45 21.02 24.43 -24.55
CA SER A 45 19.64 24.31 -24.03
C SER A 45 19.22 22.87 -23.83
N SER A 46 19.57 21.96 -24.77
CA SER A 46 19.25 20.54 -24.66
C SER A 46 20.01 19.86 -23.53
N ILE A 47 21.28 20.20 -23.34
CA ILE A 47 22.09 19.71 -22.20
C ILE A 47 21.48 20.16 -20.87
N SER A 48 21.12 21.43 -20.76
CA SER A 48 20.50 21.98 -19.54
C SER A 48 19.17 21.27 -19.22
N LYS A 49 18.31 21.04 -20.21
CA LYS A 49 17.07 20.27 -20.04
C LYS A 49 17.32 18.82 -19.61
N SER A 50 18.32 18.17 -20.20
CA SER A 50 18.71 16.81 -19.82
C SER A 50 19.21 16.74 -18.38
N GLN A 51 19.98 17.71 -17.93
CA GLN A 51 20.46 17.80 -16.54
C GLN A 51 19.28 17.97 -15.56
N SER A 52 18.29 18.81 -15.89
CA SER A 52 17.09 18.97 -15.08
C SER A 52 16.28 17.68 -14.98
N LEU A 53 16.12 16.97 -16.09
CA LEU A 53 15.42 15.66 -16.11
C LEU A 53 16.15 14.60 -15.28
N ILE A 54 17.50 14.55 -15.37
CA ILE A 54 18.30 13.61 -14.55
C ILE A 54 18.14 13.91 -13.06
N ALA A 55 18.11 15.19 -12.67
CA ALA A 55 17.88 15.60 -11.28
C ALA A 55 16.48 15.19 -10.78
N GLU A 56 15.46 15.36 -11.62
CA GLU A 56 14.08 14.98 -11.31
C GLU A 56 13.94 13.45 -11.19
N ILE A 57 14.50 12.69 -12.10
CA ILE A 57 14.54 11.21 -12.06
C ILE A 57 15.25 10.74 -10.78
N SER A 58 16.39 11.35 -10.43
CA SER A 58 17.13 11.01 -9.20
C SER A 58 16.29 11.26 -7.94
N LYS A 59 15.53 12.34 -7.91
CA LYS A 59 14.61 12.66 -6.80
C LYS A 59 13.47 11.65 -6.68
N GLU A 60 12.85 11.29 -7.82
CA GLU A 60 11.78 10.27 -7.83
C GLU A 60 12.31 8.88 -7.46
N MET A 61 13.52 8.53 -7.90
CA MET A 61 14.17 7.26 -7.56
C MET A 61 14.51 7.17 -6.07
N SER A 62 14.86 8.29 -5.43
CA SER A 62 15.06 8.35 -3.98
C SER A 62 13.75 8.12 -3.23
N LYS A 63 12.64 8.73 -3.64
CA LYS A 63 11.30 8.48 -3.08
C LYS A 63 10.87 7.02 -3.27
N PHE A 64 11.12 6.43 -4.43
CA PHE A 64 10.81 5.03 -4.69
C PHE A 64 11.60 4.09 -3.78
N SER A 65 12.89 4.39 -3.54
CA SER A 65 13.74 3.63 -2.60
C SER A 65 13.22 3.72 -1.16
N GLU A 66 12.74 4.89 -0.74
CA GLU A 66 12.12 5.09 0.59
C GLU A 66 10.81 4.30 0.72
N THR A 67 9.97 4.35 -0.30
CA THR A 67 8.73 3.55 -0.37
C THR A 67 9.03 2.04 -0.34
N GLY A 68 10.08 1.58 -1.03
CA GLY A 68 10.52 0.19 -1.01
C GLY A 68 10.96 -0.28 0.38
N LYS A 69 11.61 0.58 1.19
CA LYS A 69 11.94 0.30 2.59
C LYS A 69 10.69 0.18 3.47
N HIS A 70 9.68 1.04 3.26
CA HIS A 70 8.40 0.96 3.95
C HIS A 70 7.64 -0.34 3.63
N VAL A 71 7.63 -0.78 2.37
CA VAL A 71 7.02 -2.07 2.00
C VAL A 71 7.74 -3.23 2.68
N GLY A 72 9.07 -3.18 2.78
CA GLY A 72 9.86 -4.18 3.50
C GLY A 72 9.56 -4.22 5.00
N SER A 73 9.35 -3.07 5.65
CA SER A 73 8.97 -3.00 7.06
C SER A 73 7.56 -3.55 7.30
N ILE A 74 6.59 -3.21 6.44
CA ILE A 74 5.23 -3.75 6.51
C ILE A 74 5.23 -5.27 6.34
N ALA A 75 6.02 -5.82 5.43
CA ALA A 75 6.14 -7.27 5.25
C ALA A 75 6.70 -7.97 6.50
N ASN A 76 7.68 -7.35 7.17
CA ASN A 76 8.22 -7.86 8.43
C ASN A 76 7.22 -7.73 9.59
N GLU A 77 6.47 -6.63 9.67
CA GLU A 77 5.41 -6.43 10.66
C GLU A 77 4.29 -7.46 10.47
N LEU A 78 3.85 -7.71 9.24
CA LEU A 78 2.87 -8.76 8.91
C LEU A 78 3.38 -10.15 9.30
N LYS A 79 4.66 -10.47 9.05
CA LYS A 79 5.25 -11.74 9.47
C LYS A 79 5.32 -11.87 11.00
N THR A 80 5.62 -10.79 11.70
CA THR A 80 5.60 -10.73 13.16
C THR A 80 4.17 -10.91 13.69
N LEU A 81 3.17 -10.24 13.10
CA LEU A 81 1.77 -10.44 13.42
C LEU A 81 1.32 -11.87 13.17
N GLN A 82 1.70 -12.50 12.06
CA GLN A 82 1.42 -13.92 11.81
C GLN A 82 2.02 -14.82 12.90
N THR A 83 3.24 -14.53 13.34
CA THR A 83 3.90 -15.30 14.41
C THR A 83 3.19 -15.12 15.74
N VAL A 84 2.80 -13.89 16.08
CA VAL A 84 2.04 -13.57 17.30
C VAL A 84 0.66 -14.25 17.26
N LEU A 85 -0.05 -14.17 16.14
CA LEU A 85 -1.35 -14.83 15.96
C LEU A 85 -1.25 -16.37 15.92
N SER A 86 -0.06 -16.93 15.73
CA SER A 86 0.17 -18.37 15.80
C SER A 86 0.22 -18.89 17.25
N MET A 87 0.41 -18.01 18.25
CA MET A 87 0.49 -18.39 19.66
C MET A 87 -0.92 -18.37 20.32
N PRO A 88 -1.42 -19.49 20.87
CA PRO A 88 -2.80 -19.59 21.39
C PRO A 88 -3.15 -18.53 22.45
N LYS A 89 -2.20 -18.20 23.34
CA LYS A 89 -2.40 -17.22 24.42
C LYS A 89 -2.54 -15.79 23.87
N GLN A 90 -1.77 -15.44 22.85
CA GLN A 90 -1.81 -14.10 22.25
C GLN A 90 -3.05 -13.91 21.38
N ARG A 91 -3.53 -14.98 20.74
CA ARG A 91 -4.85 -14.97 20.05
C ARG A 91 -5.98 -14.63 21.01
N GLY A 92 -5.98 -15.18 22.25
CA GLY A 92 -6.97 -14.84 23.27
C GLY A 92 -6.97 -13.34 23.57
N VAL A 93 -5.81 -12.80 23.90
CA VAL A 93 -5.65 -11.35 24.19
C VAL A 93 -6.07 -10.48 23.00
N PHE A 94 -5.75 -10.88 21.78
CA PHE A 94 -6.17 -10.15 20.58
C PHE A 94 -7.69 -10.20 20.38
N GLY A 95 -8.31 -11.36 20.60
CA GLY A 95 -9.75 -11.51 20.53
C GLY A 95 -10.49 -10.63 21.55
N GLU A 96 -10.00 -10.57 22.80
CA GLU A 96 -10.54 -9.70 23.85
C GLU A 96 -10.38 -8.22 23.48
N TYR A 97 -9.21 -7.79 22.99
CA TYR A 97 -8.96 -6.42 22.52
C TYR A 97 -9.89 -6.03 21.37
N TYR A 98 -10.11 -6.94 20.43
CA TYR A 98 -11.01 -6.68 19.29
C TYR A 98 -12.47 -6.61 19.73
N LEU A 99 -12.89 -7.46 20.66
CA LEU A 99 -14.20 -7.38 21.29
C LEU A 99 -14.40 -6.03 22.01
N GLU A 100 -13.43 -5.59 22.80
CA GLU A 100 -13.45 -4.27 23.44
C GLU A 100 -13.60 -3.14 22.44
N THR A 101 -12.84 -3.19 21.34
CA THR A 101 -12.93 -2.19 20.26
C THR A 101 -14.32 -2.14 19.64
N VAL A 102 -14.94 -3.29 19.37
CA VAL A 102 -16.30 -3.36 18.82
C VAL A 102 -17.32 -2.81 19.82
N LEU A 103 -17.21 -3.18 21.09
CA LEU A 103 -18.14 -2.72 22.13
C LEU A 103 -18.02 -1.22 22.37
N SER A 104 -16.80 -0.67 22.45
CA SER A 104 -16.57 0.76 22.67
C SER A 104 -17.03 1.64 21.51
N ASN A 105 -17.04 1.10 20.30
CA ASN A 105 -17.57 1.79 19.12
C ASN A 105 -19.09 1.69 18.97
N THR A 106 -19.72 0.73 19.66
CA THR A 106 -21.16 0.44 19.52
C THR A 106 -21.97 0.96 20.70
N PHE A 107 -21.41 0.91 21.90
CA PHE A 107 -22.09 1.21 23.17
C PHE A 107 -21.43 2.36 23.91
N THR A 108 -22.23 3.12 24.65
CA THR A 108 -21.70 4.17 25.54
C THR A 108 -21.12 3.57 26.83
N PRO A 109 -20.19 4.28 27.51
CA PRO A 109 -19.71 3.86 28.83
C PRO A 109 -20.84 3.56 29.81
N GLY A 110 -20.75 2.41 30.46
CA GLY A 110 -21.79 1.93 31.38
C GLY A 110 -22.87 1.03 30.77
N GLN A 111 -22.96 0.92 29.43
CA GLN A 111 -23.81 -0.04 28.74
C GLN A 111 -23.18 -1.41 28.59
N TYR A 112 -21.88 -1.54 28.81
CA TYR A 112 -21.16 -2.80 28.81
C TYR A 112 -20.08 -2.82 29.87
N GLN A 113 -19.63 -4.01 30.22
CA GLN A 113 -18.53 -4.24 31.15
C GLN A 113 -17.67 -5.38 30.64
N LEU A 114 -16.35 -5.16 30.61
CA LEU A 114 -15.36 -6.19 30.30
C LEU A 114 -15.04 -7.01 31.56
N GLN A 115 -14.60 -8.24 31.38
CA GLN A 115 -14.17 -9.16 32.42
C GLN A 115 -15.21 -9.23 33.58
N TYR A 116 -16.46 -9.45 33.20
CA TYR A 116 -17.57 -9.49 34.17
C TYR A 116 -17.51 -10.77 34.99
N LYS A 117 -17.49 -10.61 36.34
CA LYS A 117 -17.42 -11.71 37.28
C LYS A 117 -18.80 -12.05 37.82
N PHE A 118 -19.26 -13.27 37.62
CA PHE A 118 -20.46 -13.82 38.18
C PHE A 118 -20.30 -14.17 39.68
N SER A 119 -21.40 -14.38 40.37
CA SER A 119 -21.43 -14.72 41.80
C SER A 119 -20.72 -16.03 42.13
N ASP A 120 -20.70 -16.99 41.21
CA ASP A 120 -19.99 -18.26 41.34
C ASP A 120 -18.49 -18.15 41.04
N GLY A 121 -17.99 -16.95 40.76
CA GLY A 121 -16.59 -16.67 40.49
C GLY A 121 -16.15 -16.86 39.04
N GLN A 122 -17.01 -17.34 38.16
CA GLN A 122 -16.71 -17.40 36.73
C GLN A 122 -16.64 -15.99 36.12
N ILE A 123 -15.72 -15.80 35.16
CA ILE A 123 -15.54 -14.53 34.48
C ILE A 123 -15.84 -14.74 33.00
N VAL A 124 -16.67 -13.86 32.44
CA VAL A 124 -16.93 -13.78 30.99
C VAL A 124 -16.24 -12.54 30.42
N ASP A 125 -15.79 -12.60 29.16
CA ASP A 125 -14.97 -11.54 28.56
C ASP A 125 -15.70 -10.19 28.52
N ALA A 126 -16.99 -10.19 28.22
CA ALA A 126 -17.83 -9.00 28.31
C ALA A 126 -19.29 -9.32 28.61
N VAL A 127 -19.99 -8.31 29.14
CA VAL A 127 -21.46 -8.29 29.20
C VAL A 127 -21.97 -6.98 28.63
N VAL A 128 -23.15 -7.01 28.01
CA VAL A 128 -23.94 -5.81 27.67
C VAL A 128 -25.13 -5.72 28.58
N PHE A 129 -25.33 -4.55 29.21
CA PHE A 129 -26.46 -4.28 30.03
C PHE A 129 -27.69 -3.90 29.20
N LEU A 130 -28.75 -4.65 29.36
CA LEU A 130 -30.01 -4.46 28.64
C LEU A 130 -31.09 -3.90 29.57
N ASP A 131 -32.22 -3.55 28.97
CA ASP A 131 -33.37 -3.07 29.71
C ASP A 131 -33.81 -4.07 30.79
N LYS A 132 -34.41 -3.53 31.87
CA LYS A 132 -34.95 -4.30 33.02
C LYS A 132 -33.87 -5.08 33.79
N GLY A 133 -32.61 -4.60 33.78
CA GLY A 133 -31.52 -5.21 34.54
C GLY A 133 -31.04 -6.55 34.01
N ARG A 134 -31.38 -6.90 32.76
CA ARG A 134 -30.86 -8.10 32.11
C ARG A 134 -29.48 -7.85 31.56
N ILE A 135 -28.67 -8.90 31.50
CA ILE A 135 -27.33 -8.87 30.95
C ILE A 135 -27.17 -9.89 29.82
N LEU A 136 -26.46 -9.51 28.81
CA LEU A 136 -26.11 -10.36 27.69
C LEU A 136 -24.62 -10.74 27.77
N PRO A 137 -24.28 -11.98 28.11
CA PRO A 137 -22.90 -12.42 28.14
C PRO A 137 -22.31 -12.54 26.72
N ILE A 138 -21.06 -12.14 26.56
CA ILE A 138 -20.29 -12.25 25.31
C ILE A 138 -18.93 -12.86 25.64
N ASP A 139 -18.64 -13.97 25.00
CA ASP A 139 -17.42 -14.75 25.20
C ASP A 139 -16.59 -14.75 23.90
N SER A 140 -15.35 -14.30 23.95
CA SER A 140 -14.47 -14.22 22.79
C SER A 140 -13.75 -15.54 22.58
N LYS A 141 -13.91 -16.13 21.40
CA LYS A 141 -13.29 -17.42 21.05
C LYS A 141 -12.55 -17.32 19.73
N PHE A 142 -11.25 -17.12 19.81
CA PHE A 142 -10.38 -17.16 18.63
C PHE A 142 -9.97 -18.61 18.35
N THR A 143 -10.75 -19.34 17.54
CA THR A 143 -10.45 -20.73 17.17
C THR A 143 -10.84 -21.05 15.76
N LEU A 144 -9.97 -20.70 14.84
CA LEU A 144 -10.15 -21.03 13.43
C LEU A 144 -8.97 -21.86 12.89
N GLU A 145 -8.22 -22.56 13.76
CA GLU A 145 -7.01 -23.30 13.32
C GLU A 145 -7.35 -24.37 12.29
N ASN A 146 -8.32 -25.24 12.59
CA ASN A 146 -8.74 -26.27 11.65
C ASN A 146 -9.45 -25.68 10.43
N TYR A 147 -10.17 -24.56 10.59
CA TYR A 147 -10.77 -23.83 9.49
C TYR A 147 -9.72 -23.24 8.54
N ASN A 148 -8.71 -22.57 9.06
CA ASN A 148 -7.62 -22.00 8.26
C ASN A 148 -6.85 -23.11 7.52
N ARG A 149 -6.52 -24.21 8.19
CA ARG A 149 -5.92 -25.38 7.56
C ARG A 149 -6.81 -25.99 6.48
N MET A 150 -8.13 -25.97 6.66
CA MET A 150 -9.09 -26.45 5.66
C MET A 150 -9.06 -25.56 4.40
N ILE A 151 -8.95 -24.23 4.56
CA ILE A 151 -8.84 -23.31 3.41
C ILE A 151 -7.52 -23.52 2.66
N GLU A 152 -6.43 -23.73 3.38
CA GLU A 152 -5.08 -23.91 2.81
C GLU A 152 -4.87 -25.30 2.21
N SER A 153 -5.71 -26.31 2.55
CA SER A 153 -5.53 -27.67 2.08
C SER A 153 -5.80 -27.81 0.59
N GLY A 154 -4.92 -28.56 -0.10
CA GLY A 154 -4.98 -28.79 -1.55
C GLY A 154 -5.84 -29.96 -1.99
N THR A 155 -6.18 -30.90 -1.09
CA THR A 155 -6.90 -32.14 -1.44
C THR A 155 -8.33 -32.14 -0.87
N LYS A 156 -9.23 -32.77 -1.59
CA LYS A 156 -10.65 -32.88 -1.19
C LYS A 156 -10.81 -33.71 0.10
N GLU A 157 -10.07 -34.77 0.22
CA GLU A 157 -10.14 -35.66 1.38
C GLU A 157 -9.67 -34.97 2.67
N GLU A 158 -8.59 -34.18 2.57
CA GLU A 158 -8.09 -33.41 3.69
C GLU A 158 -9.07 -32.31 4.10
N LYS A 159 -9.70 -31.63 3.12
CA LYS A 159 -10.76 -30.64 3.37
C LYS A 159 -11.93 -31.22 4.13
N GLU A 160 -12.42 -32.41 3.73
CA GLU A 160 -13.53 -33.09 4.39
C GLU A 160 -13.18 -33.46 5.83
N LYS A 161 -11.97 -33.95 6.08
CA LYS A 161 -11.47 -34.25 7.43
C LYS A 161 -11.39 -32.99 8.30
N LEU A 162 -10.79 -31.93 7.79
CA LEU A 162 -10.64 -30.68 8.51
C LEU A 162 -11.99 -29.99 8.74
N HIS A 163 -12.94 -30.11 7.82
CA HIS A 163 -14.30 -29.64 7.99
C HIS A 163 -15.01 -30.27 9.20
N LYS A 164 -14.90 -31.62 9.35
CA LYS A 164 -15.43 -32.30 10.52
C LYS A 164 -14.80 -31.81 11.82
N LEU A 165 -13.48 -31.67 11.84
CA LEU A 165 -12.76 -31.16 13.02
C LEU A 165 -13.19 -29.72 13.34
N THR A 166 -13.38 -28.85 12.34
CA THR A 166 -13.88 -27.49 12.53
C THR A 166 -15.26 -27.46 13.17
N ILE A 167 -16.17 -28.34 12.71
CA ILE A 167 -17.52 -28.45 13.30
C ILE A 167 -17.44 -28.90 14.77
N ASP A 168 -16.59 -29.87 15.08
CA ASP A 168 -16.44 -30.35 16.45
C ASP A 168 -15.83 -29.30 17.37
N ASP A 169 -14.85 -28.53 16.87
CA ASP A 169 -14.30 -27.37 17.59
C ASP A 169 -15.39 -26.33 17.88
N LEU A 170 -16.19 -25.97 16.87
CA LEU A 170 -17.30 -25.01 17.05
C LEU A 170 -18.32 -25.50 18.08
N LYS A 171 -18.74 -26.75 18.01
CA LYS A 171 -19.65 -27.33 19.02
C LYS A 171 -19.10 -27.25 20.43
N LYS A 172 -17.79 -27.55 20.58
CA LYS A 172 -17.11 -27.44 21.88
C LYS A 172 -17.14 -26.00 22.40
N ARG A 173 -16.84 -25.01 21.54
CA ARG A 173 -16.85 -23.59 21.91
C ARG A 173 -18.24 -23.07 22.23
N ILE A 174 -19.25 -23.47 21.47
CA ILE A 174 -20.66 -23.15 21.78
C ILE A 174 -21.03 -23.68 23.18
N ASN A 175 -20.64 -24.90 23.52
CA ASN A 175 -20.90 -25.48 24.84
C ASN A 175 -20.13 -24.74 25.95
N GLU A 176 -18.93 -24.26 25.69
CA GLU A 176 -18.17 -23.44 26.63
C GLU A 176 -18.85 -22.10 26.86
N THR A 177 -19.26 -21.38 25.81
CA THR A 177 -19.98 -20.10 25.88
C THR A 177 -21.36 -20.25 26.56
N ALA A 178 -22.05 -21.37 26.35
CA ALA A 178 -23.35 -21.64 26.97
C ALA A 178 -23.30 -21.69 28.50
N LYS A 179 -22.15 -21.91 29.13
CA LYS A 179 -21.97 -21.90 30.60
C LYS A 179 -22.20 -20.52 31.21
N TYR A 180 -22.12 -19.46 30.43
CA TYR A 180 -22.38 -18.10 30.87
C TYR A 180 -23.87 -17.72 30.84
N ILE A 181 -24.76 -18.63 30.39
CA ILE A 181 -26.20 -18.47 30.46
C ILE A 181 -26.63 -18.81 31.89
N LYS A 182 -26.90 -17.79 32.71
CA LYS A 182 -27.24 -17.90 34.13
C LYS A 182 -28.49 -17.06 34.43
N PRO A 183 -29.68 -17.57 34.15
CA PRO A 183 -30.92 -16.81 34.39
C PRO A 183 -31.11 -16.35 35.85
N SER A 184 -30.54 -17.09 36.81
CA SER A 184 -30.51 -16.71 38.24
C SER A 184 -29.71 -15.43 38.52
N GLU A 185 -28.82 -15.05 37.61
CA GLU A 185 -28.03 -13.82 37.65
C GLU A 185 -28.49 -12.79 36.60
N ASN A 186 -29.74 -12.86 36.19
CA ASN A 186 -30.36 -11.98 35.19
C ASN A 186 -29.76 -12.03 33.80
N THR A 187 -29.05 -13.10 33.42
CA THR A 187 -28.62 -13.22 32.04
C THR A 187 -29.81 -13.46 31.11
N MET A 188 -29.60 -13.10 29.82
CA MET A 188 -30.49 -13.61 28.78
C MET A 188 -30.42 -15.14 28.73
N ASN A 189 -31.41 -15.76 28.09
CA ASN A 189 -31.45 -17.23 27.84
C ASN A 189 -30.52 -17.66 26.69
N PHE A 190 -29.63 -16.78 26.25
CA PHE A 190 -28.55 -17.01 25.27
C PHE A 190 -27.34 -16.16 25.62
N ALA A 191 -26.20 -16.52 25.07
CA ALA A 191 -24.94 -15.77 25.12
C ALA A 191 -24.40 -15.65 23.71
N PHE A 192 -23.60 -14.63 23.47
CA PHE A 192 -22.90 -14.47 22.19
C PHE A 192 -21.49 -15.06 22.28
N MET A 193 -21.14 -15.81 21.25
CA MET A 193 -19.78 -16.21 20.99
C MET A 193 -19.21 -15.27 19.93
N PHE A 194 -18.26 -14.45 20.34
CA PHE A 194 -17.58 -13.51 19.45
C PHE A 194 -16.37 -14.19 18.80
N ILE A 195 -16.32 -14.20 17.49
CA ILE A 195 -15.23 -14.75 16.70
C ILE A 195 -14.65 -13.57 15.90
N PRO A 196 -13.43 -13.06 16.26
CA PRO A 196 -12.78 -11.94 15.59
C PRO A 196 -12.25 -12.29 14.20
#